data_31ffd9b541c226790c87b01958a6fc2a
#
_entry.id   31ffd9b541c226790c87b01958a6fc2a
#
_cell.length_a   1.000
_cell.length_b   1.000
_cell.length_c   1.000
_cell.angle_alpha   90.00
_cell.angle_beta   90.00
_cell.angle_gamma   90.00
#
_symmetry.space_group_name_H-M   'P 1'
#
loop_
_entity.id
_entity.type
_entity.pdbx_description
1 polymer ?
#
loop_
_entity_poly.entity_id
_entity_poly.type
_entity_poly.pdbx_seq_one_letter_code
_entity_poly.pdbx_strand_id
1 'polypeptide(L)'
;MKEDGDFQSRRSFIFTPGTRPELLSKAFESGADIVCLELEDGVAPDDKTKARQNVVTLLKSAPENESIELVVRVNSLRNRFGLDDLIAFLDTALPLTIMLPKVESEDEVKIIDDLFLESNQQINLQVIIETN
;
A
#
# COMPACT_ATOMS: atom_id res chain seq x y z
N MET A 1 11.82 6.72 27.90
CA MET A 1 11.61 7.19 27.28
C MET A 1 11.07 6.76 26.23
N LYS A 2 10.56 6.92 25.61
CA LYS A 2 10.04 6.47 24.76
C LYS A 2 10.52 6.57 23.56
N GLU A 3 11.41 7.13 23.37
CA GLU A 3 11.96 7.19 22.14
C GLU A 3 12.40 5.91 21.65
N ASP A 4 12.46 4.96 22.50
CA ASP A 4 12.79 3.64 22.04
C ASP A 4 11.81 3.13 21.03
N GLY A 5 10.57 3.42 21.22
CA GLY A 5 9.57 2.97 20.31
C GLY A 5 9.71 3.55 18.95
N ASP A 6 10.48 4.62 18.82
CA ASP A 6 10.64 5.27 17.54
C ASP A 6 11.60 4.55 16.64
N PHE A 7 12.45 3.71 17.17
CA PHE A 7 13.55 3.20 16.39
C PHE A 7 13.38 1.84 15.86
N GLN A 8 12.60 1.00 16.52
CA GLN A 8 12.66 -0.35 16.11
C GLN A 8 11.58 -0.73 15.19
N SER A 9 10.77 0.20 14.73
CA SER A 9 9.57 -0.14 13.98
C SER A 9 9.83 -0.67 12.59
N ARG A 10 11.07 -0.68 12.13
CA ARG A 10 11.36 -1.12 10.77
C ARG A 10 12.13 -2.42 10.72
N ARG A 11 12.04 -3.23 11.75
CA ARG A 11 12.86 -4.42 11.78
C ARG A 11 12.40 -5.53 10.88
N SER A 12 11.13 -5.65 10.60
CA SER A 12 10.67 -6.72 9.74
C SER A 12 9.61 -6.23 8.76
N PHE A 13 9.71 -6.71 7.54
CA PHE A 13 8.93 -6.22 6.43
C PHE A 13 8.57 -7.42 5.57
N ILE A 14 7.30 -7.64 5.33
CA ILE A 14 6.85 -8.77 4.51
C ILE A 14 6.05 -8.23 3.34
N PHE A 15 6.41 -8.66 2.12
CA PHE A 15 5.61 -8.41 0.93
C PHE A 15 4.67 -9.59 0.72
N THR A 16 3.42 -9.31 0.46
CA THR A 16 2.42 -10.35 0.25
C THR A 16 1.61 -10.00 -1.00
N PRO A 17 1.60 -10.88 -2.02
CA PRO A 17 0.90 -10.55 -3.26
C PRO A 17 -0.60 -10.49 -3.05
N GLY A 18 -1.24 -9.52 -3.68
CA GLY A 18 -2.68 -9.37 -3.57
C GLY A 18 -3.47 -10.51 -4.18
N THR A 19 -2.80 -11.35 -4.98
CA THR A 19 -3.45 -12.51 -5.59
C THR A 19 -3.70 -13.66 -4.61
N ARG A 20 -3.09 -13.60 -3.42
CA ARG A 20 -3.14 -14.69 -2.46
C ARG A 20 -3.75 -14.21 -1.14
N PRO A 21 -5.09 -14.07 -1.08
CA PRO A 21 -5.72 -13.54 0.14
C PRO A 21 -5.43 -14.36 1.39
N GLU A 22 -5.22 -15.65 1.24
CA GLU A 22 -4.91 -16.49 2.39
C GLU A 22 -3.55 -16.12 3.01
N LEU A 23 -2.62 -15.63 2.20
CA LEU A 23 -1.33 -15.19 2.70
C LEU A 23 -1.43 -13.84 3.38
N LEU A 24 -2.39 -13.02 2.97
CA LEU A 24 -2.59 -11.71 3.60
C LEU A 24 -2.96 -11.89 5.06
N SER A 25 -3.84 -12.83 5.36
CA SER A 25 -4.20 -13.11 6.74
C SER A 25 -3.01 -13.64 7.53
N LYS A 26 -2.24 -14.53 6.93
CA LYS A 26 -1.07 -15.09 7.61
C LYS A 26 -0.02 -14.03 7.89
N ALA A 27 0.11 -13.04 7.00
CA ALA A 27 1.08 -11.99 7.20
C ALA A 27 0.78 -11.19 8.48
N PHE A 28 -0.50 -10.98 8.79
CA PHE A 28 -0.85 -10.28 10.01
C PHE A 28 -0.47 -11.06 11.26
N GLU A 29 -0.42 -12.38 11.14
CA GLU A 29 -0.11 -13.24 12.29
C GLU A 29 1.37 -13.54 12.41
N SER A 30 2.18 -13.06 11.47
CA SER A 30 3.59 -13.45 11.39
C SER A 30 4.49 -12.74 12.39
N GLY A 31 4.01 -11.66 12.99
CA GLY A 31 4.86 -10.85 13.86
C GLY A 31 5.65 -9.80 13.12
N ALA A 32 5.42 -9.62 11.83
CA ALA A 32 6.09 -8.58 11.07
C ALA A 32 5.63 -7.21 11.52
N ASP A 33 6.53 -6.24 11.50
CA ASP A 33 6.19 -4.85 11.84
C ASP A 33 5.46 -4.16 10.69
N ILE A 34 5.81 -4.52 9.46
CA ILE A 34 5.23 -3.91 8.27
C ILE A 34 4.78 -5.01 7.33
N VAL A 35 3.54 -4.93 6.89
CA VAL A 35 3.00 -5.84 5.89
C VAL A 35 2.69 -5.00 4.65
N CYS A 36 3.36 -5.32 3.55
CA CYS A 36 3.14 -4.63 2.29
C CYS A 36 2.31 -5.50 1.37
N LEU A 37 1.12 -5.00 1.04
CA LEU A 37 0.22 -5.68 0.12
C LEU A 37 0.63 -5.29 -1.29
N GLU A 38 0.97 -6.28 -2.08
CA GLU A 38 1.66 -6.06 -3.34
C GLU A 38 0.70 -6.10 -4.52
N LEU A 39 0.67 -5.04 -5.32
CA LEU A 39 -0.14 -4.98 -6.53
C LEU A 39 0.69 -4.74 -7.78
N GLU A 40 1.98 -4.50 -7.62
CA GLU A 40 2.82 -4.10 -8.73
C GLU A 40 3.59 -5.28 -9.32
N ASP A 41 4.90 -5.35 -9.17
CA ASP A 41 5.71 -6.33 -9.88
C ASP A 41 5.40 -7.78 -9.50
N GLY A 42 4.95 -8.01 -8.30
CA GLY A 42 4.64 -9.36 -7.84
C GLY A 42 3.31 -9.89 -8.34
N VAL A 43 2.60 -9.14 -9.18
CA VAL A 43 1.29 -9.54 -9.67
C VAL A 43 1.27 -9.44 -11.20
N ALA A 44 0.95 -10.55 -11.87
CA ALA A 44 0.88 -10.58 -13.32
C ALA A 44 -0.23 -9.66 -13.83
N PRO A 45 -0.09 -9.10 -15.04
CA PRO A 45 -1.10 -8.17 -15.55
C PRO A 45 -2.52 -8.72 -15.54
N ASP A 46 -2.69 -9.99 -15.88
CA ASP A 46 -4.03 -10.57 -15.93
C ASP A 46 -4.66 -10.71 -14.55
N ASP A 47 -3.86 -10.67 -13.50
CA ASP A 47 -4.34 -10.86 -12.16
C ASP A 47 -4.51 -9.56 -11.38
N LYS A 48 -4.17 -8.42 -11.99
CA LYS A 48 -4.11 -7.17 -11.24
C LYS A 48 -5.47 -6.69 -10.75
N THR A 49 -6.51 -6.87 -11.55
CA THR A 49 -7.85 -6.46 -11.12
C THR A 49 -8.31 -7.28 -9.93
N LYS A 50 -8.07 -8.59 -9.97
CA LYS A 50 -8.48 -9.45 -8.87
C LYS A 50 -7.67 -9.16 -7.61
N ALA A 51 -6.37 -8.94 -7.79
CA ALA A 51 -5.51 -8.60 -6.66
C ALA A 51 -5.98 -7.31 -5.98
N ARG A 52 -6.33 -6.30 -6.77
CA ARG A 52 -6.83 -5.04 -6.21
C ARG A 52 -8.11 -5.27 -5.42
N GLN A 53 -9.03 -6.06 -5.98
CA GLN A 53 -10.28 -6.36 -5.28
C GLN A 53 -10.02 -7.06 -3.95
N ASN A 54 -9.09 -8.01 -3.95
CA ASN A 54 -8.73 -8.72 -2.73
C ASN A 54 -8.17 -7.78 -1.68
N VAL A 55 -7.31 -6.85 -2.09
CA VAL A 55 -6.71 -5.91 -1.15
C VAL A 55 -7.76 -4.94 -0.60
N VAL A 56 -8.65 -4.44 -1.44
CA VAL A 56 -9.71 -3.55 -0.99
C VAL A 56 -10.60 -4.27 0.03
N THR A 57 -10.96 -5.51 -0.25
CA THR A 57 -11.78 -6.30 0.66
C THR A 57 -11.08 -6.47 2.00
N LEU A 58 -9.79 -6.79 1.96
CA LEU A 58 -9.03 -6.96 3.18
C LEU A 58 -8.96 -5.67 3.99
N LEU A 59 -8.70 -4.56 3.33
CA LEU A 59 -8.59 -3.28 4.03
C LEU A 59 -9.88 -2.92 4.74
N LYS A 60 -11.02 -3.22 4.12
CA LYS A 60 -12.31 -2.90 4.73
C LYS A 60 -12.63 -3.79 5.91
N SER A 61 -12.09 -4.99 5.94
CA SER A 61 -12.44 -5.95 6.98
C SER A 61 -11.32 -6.18 7.99
N ALA A 62 -10.14 -5.61 7.77
CA ALA A 62 -9.01 -5.85 8.65
C ALA A 62 -9.25 -5.23 10.01
N PRO A 63 -8.95 -5.96 11.09
CA PRO A 63 -9.05 -5.37 12.41
C PRO A 63 -7.96 -4.33 12.59
N GLU A 64 -8.26 -3.34 13.42
CA GLU A 64 -7.25 -2.37 13.75
C GLU A 64 -6.16 -3.01 14.55
N ASN A 65 -4.93 -2.78 14.14
CA ASN A 65 -3.79 -3.33 14.85
C ASN A 65 -2.67 -2.31 14.79
N GLU A 66 -2.47 -1.61 15.87
CA GLU A 66 -1.50 -0.53 15.89
C GLU A 66 -0.06 -1.02 15.88
N SER A 67 0.15 -2.30 16.12
CA SER A 67 1.51 -2.82 16.11
C SER A 67 1.99 -3.19 14.71
N ILE A 68 1.10 -3.16 13.71
CA ILE A 68 1.45 -3.49 12.33
C ILE A 68 1.14 -2.30 11.44
N GLU A 69 2.14 -1.89 10.69
CA GLU A 69 1.93 -0.87 9.66
C GLU A 69 1.55 -1.55 8.35
N LEU A 70 0.40 -1.20 7.81
CA LEU A 70 -0.10 -1.79 6.59
C LEU A 70 0.18 -0.85 5.42
N VAL A 71 0.88 -1.35 4.43
CA VAL A 71 1.31 -0.58 3.28
C VAL A 71 0.80 -1.26 2.02
N VAL A 72 0.37 -0.51 1.04
CA VAL A 72 -0.03 -1.06 -0.25
C VAL A 72 0.91 -0.53 -1.32
N ARG A 73 1.59 -1.43 -2.03
CA ARG A 73 2.41 -1.00 -3.16
C ARG A 73 1.55 -1.06 -4.42
N VAL A 74 1.19 0.12 -4.93
CA VAL A 74 0.30 0.23 -6.08
C VAL A 74 1.11 0.18 -7.37
N ASN A 75 0.41 0.04 -8.48
CA ASN A 75 1.05 0.12 -9.78
C ASN A 75 1.41 1.57 -10.10
N SER A 76 2.32 1.73 -11.05
CA SER A 76 2.75 3.05 -11.47
C SER A 76 1.58 3.86 -12.01
N LEU A 77 1.55 5.14 -11.68
CA LEU A 77 0.53 6.04 -12.23
C LEU A 77 0.67 6.24 -13.72
N ARG A 78 1.75 5.76 -14.31
CA ARG A 78 1.98 5.93 -15.73
C ARG A 78 1.25 4.90 -16.58
N ASN A 79 0.48 4.01 -15.93
CA ASN A 79 -0.33 3.07 -16.68
C ASN A 79 -1.70 2.96 -16.03
N ARG A 80 -2.59 2.27 -16.73
CA ARG A 80 -3.98 2.19 -16.32
C ARG A 80 -4.15 1.47 -14.99
N PHE A 81 -3.32 0.47 -14.72
CA PHE A 81 -3.45 -0.26 -13.47
C PHE A 81 -3.25 0.66 -12.28
N GLY A 82 -2.29 1.57 -12.36
CA GLY A 82 -2.05 2.52 -11.27
C GLY A 82 -3.21 3.48 -11.08
N LEU A 83 -3.79 3.94 -12.17
CA LEU A 83 -4.96 4.82 -12.07
C LEU A 83 -6.15 4.09 -11.44
N ASP A 84 -6.36 2.85 -11.86
CA ASP A 84 -7.45 2.06 -11.30
C ASP A 84 -7.23 1.77 -9.81
N ASP A 85 -5.98 1.49 -9.44
CA ASP A 85 -5.65 1.29 -8.03
C ASP A 85 -5.97 2.54 -7.22
N LEU A 86 -5.56 3.69 -7.73
CA LEU A 86 -5.74 4.95 -7.01
C LEU A 86 -7.23 5.24 -6.80
N ILE A 87 -8.03 5.05 -7.84
CA ILE A 87 -9.47 5.27 -7.73
C ILE A 87 -10.08 4.34 -6.70
N ALA A 88 -9.68 3.07 -6.72
CA ALA A 88 -10.23 2.10 -5.78
C ALA A 88 -9.91 2.49 -4.33
N PHE A 89 -8.69 2.96 -4.09
CA PHE A 89 -8.32 3.32 -2.72
C PHE A 89 -8.91 4.65 -2.27
N LEU A 90 -9.10 5.59 -3.20
CA LEU A 90 -9.85 6.80 -2.86
C LEU A 90 -11.26 6.46 -2.42
N ASP A 91 -11.86 5.47 -3.06
CA ASP A 91 -13.24 5.09 -2.74
C ASP A 91 -13.37 4.40 -1.39
N THR A 92 -12.30 3.86 -0.83
CA THR A 92 -12.39 3.19 0.47
C THR A 92 -12.60 4.17 1.61
N ALA A 93 -12.11 5.40 1.45
CA ALA A 93 -12.13 6.43 2.50
C ALA A 93 -11.41 5.98 3.77
N LEU A 94 -10.47 5.06 3.66
CA LEU A 94 -9.71 4.56 4.81
C LEU A 94 -8.33 5.22 4.86
N PRO A 95 -7.78 5.39 6.08
CA PRO A 95 -6.38 5.85 6.18
C PRO A 95 -5.47 4.79 5.57
N LEU A 96 -4.54 5.23 4.74
CA LEU A 96 -3.67 4.31 4.00
C LEU A 96 -2.24 4.78 3.98
N THR A 97 -1.32 3.83 3.91
CA THR A 97 0.06 4.11 3.52
C THR A 97 0.24 3.48 2.14
N ILE A 98 0.59 4.29 1.17
CA ILE A 98 0.75 3.85 -0.21
C ILE A 98 2.21 3.96 -0.60
N MET A 99 2.74 2.90 -1.18
CA MET A 99 4.10 2.88 -1.69
C MET A 99 4.03 3.03 -3.20
N LEU A 100 4.71 4.05 -3.72
CA LEU A 100 4.70 4.37 -5.14
C LEU A 100 5.95 3.82 -5.80
N PRO A 101 5.81 2.96 -6.80
CA PRO A 101 6.98 2.43 -7.51
C PRO A 101 7.39 3.37 -8.63
N LYS A 102 8.66 3.31 -8.99
CA LYS A 102 9.15 3.92 -10.23
C LYS A 102 8.75 5.37 -10.42
N VAL A 103 8.83 6.15 -9.36
CA VAL A 103 8.50 7.57 -9.42
C VAL A 103 9.62 8.29 -10.16
N GLU A 104 9.26 9.11 -11.14
CA GLU A 104 10.24 9.83 -11.95
C GLU A 104 10.21 11.33 -11.72
N SER A 105 9.15 11.85 -11.10
CA SER A 105 9.08 13.28 -10.85
C SER A 105 8.25 13.55 -9.61
N GLU A 106 8.45 14.75 -9.06
CA GLU A 106 7.66 15.19 -7.92
C GLU A 106 6.20 15.37 -8.27
N ASP A 107 5.91 15.59 -9.55
CA ASP A 107 4.52 15.83 -9.96
C ASP A 107 3.65 14.62 -9.69
N GLU A 108 4.20 13.41 -9.82
CA GLU A 108 3.42 12.21 -9.55
C GLU A 108 2.98 12.16 -8.09
N VAL A 109 3.89 12.50 -7.19
CA VAL A 109 3.58 12.50 -5.77
C VAL A 109 2.55 13.58 -5.45
N LYS A 110 2.69 14.74 -6.07
CA LYS A 110 1.80 15.85 -5.80
C LYS A 110 0.39 15.56 -6.28
N ILE A 111 0.24 14.92 -7.42
CA ILE A 111 -1.08 14.56 -7.92
C ILE A 111 -1.81 13.66 -6.93
N ILE A 112 -1.11 12.66 -6.41
CA ILE A 112 -1.72 11.73 -5.46
C ILE A 112 -2.09 12.45 -4.18
N ASP A 113 -1.18 13.26 -3.69
CA ASP A 113 -1.42 13.98 -2.45
C ASP A 113 -2.63 14.90 -2.57
N ASP A 114 -2.74 15.60 -3.70
CA ASP A 114 -3.85 16.50 -3.94
C ASP A 114 -5.18 15.74 -4.01
N LEU A 115 -5.19 14.58 -4.66
CA LEU A 115 -6.42 13.81 -4.80
C LEU A 115 -6.92 13.29 -3.46
N PHE A 116 -6.01 12.79 -2.62
CA PHE A 116 -6.42 12.30 -1.31
C PHE A 116 -6.78 13.43 -0.37
N LEU A 117 -6.13 14.57 -0.51
CA LEU A 117 -6.48 15.75 0.28
C LEU A 117 -7.88 16.23 -0.08
N GLU A 118 -8.19 16.24 -1.37
CA GLU A 118 -9.52 16.65 -1.83
C GLU A 118 -10.61 15.74 -1.27
N SER A 119 -10.33 14.45 -1.19
CA SER A 119 -11.31 13.49 -0.68
C SER A 119 -11.35 13.45 0.84
N ASN A 120 -10.53 14.27 1.51
CA ASN A 120 -10.47 14.34 2.96
C ASN A 120 -10.07 13.01 3.59
N GLN A 121 -9.20 12.29 2.93
CA GLN A 121 -8.74 10.97 3.36
C GLN A 121 -7.29 11.08 3.82
N GLN A 122 -7.01 10.51 4.99
CA GLN A 122 -5.64 10.49 5.48
C GLN A 122 -4.81 9.50 4.68
N ILE A 123 -3.61 9.95 4.28
CA ILE A 123 -2.73 9.10 3.50
C ILE A 123 -1.30 9.41 3.86
N ASN A 124 -0.49 8.36 3.90
CA ASN A 124 0.95 8.47 3.98
C ASN A 124 1.54 7.93 2.70
N LEU A 125 2.46 8.65 2.11
CA LEU A 125 3.09 8.24 0.86
C LEU A 125 4.53 7.83 1.12
N GLN A 126 4.91 6.67 0.59
CA GLN A 126 6.28 6.21 0.54
C GLN A 126 6.66 6.11 -0.92
N VAL A 127 7.81 6.63 -1.25
CA VAL A 127 8.24 6.70 -2.64
C VAL A 127 9.48 5.86 -2.83
N ILE A 128 9.45 4.99 -3.81
CA ILE A 128 10.62 4.25 -4.20
C ILE A 128 11.27 4.99 -5.35
N ILE A 129 12.49 5.44 -5.13
CA ILE A 129 13.25 6.11 -6.15
C ILE A 129 14.21 5.07 -6.72
N GLU A 130 14.05 4.80 -8.00
CA GLU A 130 14.90 3.85 -8.66
C GLU A 130 15.91 4.59 -9.49
N THR A 131 17.15 4.26 -9.28
CA THR A 131 18.23 4.86 -10.06
C THR A 131 18.84 3.81 -10.94
N ASN A 132 19.24 4.21 -12.13
CA ASN A 132 19.87 3.29 -13.08
C ASN A 132 21.32 3.55 -13.20
#